data_2354c18c375d1b1af0fde5cdef649739
#
_entry.id   2354c18c375d1b1af0fde5cdef649739
#
_cell.length_a   1.000
_cell.length_b   1.000
_cell.length_c   1.000
_cell.angle_alpha   90.00
_cell.angle_beta   90.00
_cell.angle_gamma   90.00
#
_symmetry.space_group_name_H-M   'P 1'
#
loop_
_entity.id
_entity.type
_entity.pdbx_description
1 polymer ?
#
loop_
_entity_poly.entity_id
_entity_poly.type
_entity_poly.pdbx_seq_one_letter_code
_entity_poly.pdbx_strand_id
1 'polypeptide(L)'
;MKKRPYLFSGFLGLAVIVMSLVNMATFPQASPGQIDGIGSPIIAFEFAETPEEIYTLFGANGTPEQAAMVAAMDQGNRLDYLYMLLYSGFLFTFAMTAVRETDQKWLYLAALLAVFAFIGDALENVQLLAITNKLAAGDFALELTRLHWFTWLKWGSLATYFLLMGVGLWRGTGRFASLIPVAGVVTFLLGLIAFIQRGAITEPFTLTIALMFVLLIVFSFVYQDEAVEIVYG
;
A
#
# COMPACT_ATOMS: atom_id res chain seq x y z
N MET A 1 -6.78 33.24 -11.29
CA MET A 1 -6.94 31.79 -11.67
C MET A 1 -6.71 30.96 -10.42
N LYS A 2 -7.64 30.05 -10.08
CA LYS A 2 -7.47 29.15 -8.94
C LYS A 2 -6.32 28.18 -9.21
N LYS A 3 -5.36 28.08 -8.30
CA LYS A 3 -4.25 27.14 -8.41
C LYS A 3 -4.68 25.75 -7.95
N ARG A 4 -4.19 24.70 -8.61
CA ARG A 4 -4.41 23.30 -8.27
C ARG A 4 -3.08 22.61 -7.98
N PRO A 5 -2.49 22.83 -6.81
CA PRO A 5 -1.12 22.42 -6.52
C PRO A 5 -0.94 20.88 -6.54
N TYR A 6 -1.96 20.11 -6.18
CA TYR A 6 -1.90 18.65 -6.13
C TYR A 6 -2.19 17.96 -7.47
N LEU A 7 -2.45 18.68 -8.56
CA LEU A 7 -2.91 18.10 -9.82
C LEU A 7 -1.92 17.07 -10.41
N PHE A 8 -0.62 17.34 -10.30
CA PHE A 8 0.40 16.40 -10.76
C PHE A 8 0.36 15.07 -9.97
N SER A 9 0.26 15.15 -8.64
CA SER A 9 0.07 13.97 -7.79
C SER A 9 -1.23 13.24 -8.15
N GLY A 10 -2.31 13.97 -8.44
CA GLY A 10 -3.58 13.39 -8.89
C GLY A 10 -3.44 12.52 -10.16
N PHE A 11 -2.67 12.95 -11.15
CA PHE A 11 -2.40 12.16 -12.35
C PHE A 11 -1.59 10.89 -12.05
N LEU A 12 -0.58 10.98 -11.17
CA LEU A 12 0.12 9.78 -10.68
C LEU A 12 -0.85 8.85 -9.94
N GLY A 13 -1.76 9.40 -9.14
CA GLY A 13 -2.81 8.62 -8.46
C GLY A 13 -3.75 7.90 -9.44
N LEU A 14 -4.10 8.51 -10.58
CA LEU A 14 -4.86 7.81 -11.62
C LEU A 14 -4.05 6.64 -12.22
N ALA A 15 -2.75 6.81 -12.42
CA ALA A 15 -1.89 5.73 -12.87
C ALA A 15 -1.82 4.58 -11.82
N VAL A 16 -1.84 4.91 -10.52
CA VAL A 16 -1.96 3.92 -9.45
C VAL A 16 -3.26 3.14 -9.57
N ILE A 17 -4.41 3.80 -9.81
CA ILE A 17 -5.70 3.10 -9.99
C ILE A 17 -5.62 2.15 -11.19
N VAL A 18 -5.09 2.59 -12.33
CA VAL A 18 -4.94 1.75 -13.52
C VAL A 18 -4.08 0.52 -13.21
N MET A 19 -2.94 0.69 -12.55
CA MET A 19 -2.08 -0.44 -12.17
C MET A 19 -2.70 -1.34 -11.12
N SER A 20 -3.50 -0.80 -10.18
CA SER A 20 -4.27 -1.63 -9.24
C SER A 20 -5.23 -2.57 -9.95
N LEU A 21 -5.90 -2.08 -11.01
CA LEU A 21 -6.78 -2.92 -11.83
C LEU A 21 -6.00 -3.98 -12.62
N VAL A 22 -4.81 -3.66 -13.13
CA VAL A 22 -3.92 -4.62 -13.79
C VAL A 22 -3.46 -5.69 -12.80
N ASN A 23 -3.01 -5.30 -11.60
CA ASN A 23 -2.60 -6.23 -10.55
C ASN A 23 -3.76 -7.13 -10.13
N MET A 24 -4.97 -6.57 -9.92
CA MET A 24 -6.16 -7.35 -9.59
C MET A 24 -6.52 -8.38 -10.68
N ALA A 25 -6.30 -8.06 -11.95
CA ALA A 25 -6.52 -8.99 -13.06
C ALA A 25 -5.41 -10.04 -13.21
N THR A 26 -4.22 -9.80 -12.67
CA THR A 26 -3.04 -10.66 -12.81
C THR A 26 -2.88 -11.62 -11.63
N PHE A 27 -3.06 -11.13 -10.40
CA PHE A 27 -2.97 -11.96 -9.20
C PHE A 27 -4.11 -12.97 -9.11
N PRO A 28 -3.87 -14.18 -8.61
CA PRO A 28 -4.92 -15.18 -8.38
C PRO A 28 -6.03 -14.62 -7.49
N GLN A 29 -7.28 -14.86 -7.89
CA GLN A 29 -8.46 -14.46 -7.11
C GLN A 29 -8.90 -15.53 -6.09
N ALA A 30 -8.37 -16.73 -6.20
CA ALA A 30 -8.60 -17.85 -5.30
C ALA A 30 -7.31 -18.66 -5.15
N SER A 31 -7.17 -19.35 -4.05
CA SER A 31 -6.07 -20.26 -3.74
C SER A 31 -6.57 -21.63 -3.39
N PRO A 32 -5.75 -22.69 -3.51
CA PRO A 32 -6.10 -24.06 -3.11
C PRO A 32 -6.57 -24.19 -1.66
N GLY A 33 -5.97 -23.43 -0.74
CA GLY A 33 -6.40 -23.31 0.63
C GLY A 33 -6.38 -21.85 1.11
N GLN A 34 -6.94 -21.61 2.29
CA GLN A 34 -7.04 -20.26 2.86
C GLN A 34 -6.23 -20.18 4.16
N ILE A 35 -5.61 -19.05 4.40
CA ILE A 35 -5.04 -18.69 5.70
C ILE A 35 -6.15 -18.05 6.53
N ASP A 36 -6.30 -18.50 7.77
CA ASP A 36 -7.38 -18.06 8.65
C ASP A 36 -7.52 -16.53 8.72
N GLY A 37 -8.69 -16.04 8.35
CA GLY A 37 -9.05 -14.64 8.39
C GLY A 37 -8.51 -13.77 7.24
N ILE A 38 -7.84 -14.35 6.23
CA ILE A 38 -7.33 -13.62 5.06
C ILE A 38 -7.84 -14.30 3.78
N GLY A 39 -8.75 -13.63 3.06
CA GLY A 39 -9.39 -14.17 1.85
C GLY A 39 -8.64 -13.84 0.55
N SER A 40 -7.89 -12.73 0.50
CA SER A 40 -7.10 -12.35 -0.67
C SER A 40 -5.81 -13.18 -0.76
N PRO A 41 -5.57 -13.96 -1.83
CA PRO A 41 -4.38 -14.80 -1.94
C PRO A 41 -3.06 -14.04 -1.89
N ILE A 42 -2.97 -12.85 -2.51
CA ILE A 42 -1.74 -12.06 -2.44
C ILE A 42 -1.50 -11.52 -1.04
N ILE A 43 -2.53 -11.01 -0.36
CA ILE A 43 -2.40 -10.54 1.03
C ILE A 43 -2.05 -11.72 1.95
N ALA A 44 -2.65 -12.90 1.74
CA ALA A 44 -2.30 -14.11 2.47
C ALA A 44 -0.82 -14.48 2.28
N PHE A 45 -0.28 -14.33 1.07
CA PHE A 45 1.13 -14.61 0.79
C PHE A 45 2.07 -13.60 1.45
N GLU A 46 1.78 -12.30 1.35
CA GLU A 46 2.58 -11.23 1.98
C GLU A 46 2.64 -11.38 3.52
N PHE A 47 1.53 -11.79 4.13
CA PHE A 47 1.44 -11.95 5.58
C PHE A 47 1.66 -13.39 6.06
N ALA A 48 2.13 -14.32 5.21
CA ALA A 48 2.45 -15.67 5.64
C ALA A 48 3.64 -15.69 6.61
N GLU A 49 3.55 -16.50 7.65
CA GLU A 49 4.57 -16.61 8.71
C GLU A 49 5.18 -18.00 8.83
N THR A 50 4.48 -19.02 8.31
CA THR A 50 4.93 -20.41 8.44
C THR A 50 5.01 -21.12 7.08
N PRO A 51 5.88 -22.15 6.95
CA PRO A 51 5.91 -22.98 5.76
C PRO A 51 4.58 -23.66 5.45
N GLU A 52 3.82 -24.06 6.48
CA GLU A 52 2.52 -24.72 6.37
C GLU A 52 1.50 -23.79 5.71
N GLU A 53 1.52 -22.50 6.03
CA GLU A 53 0.67 -21.50 5.38
C GLU A 53 1.00 -21.35 3.90
N ILE A 54 2.29 -21.34 3.55
CA ILE A 54 2.73 -21.30 2.16
C ILE A 54 2.22 -22.54 1.39
N TYR A 55 2.39 -23.74 1.94
CA TYR A 55 1.86 -24.94 1.30
C TYR A 55 0.33 -24.97 1.25
N THR A 56 -0.35 -24.42 2.24
CA THR A 56 -1.80 -24.25 2.22
C THR A 56 -2.22 -23.36 1.06
N LEU A 57 -1.55 -22.24 0.89
CA LEU A 57 -1.84 -21.25 -0.15
C LEU A 57 -1.56 -21.79 -1.56
N PHE A 58 -0.42 -22.46 -1.76
CA PHE A 58 0.02 -22.91 -3.08
C PHE A 58 -0.46 -24.33 -3.44
N GLY A 59 -0.92 -25.11 -2.48
CA GLY A 59 -1.39 -26.49 -2.69
C GLY A 59 -0.27 -27.53 -2.74
N ALA A 60 -0.63 -28.75 -3.15
CA ALA A 60 0.26 -29.90 -3.12
C ALA A 60 1.41 -29.78 -4.14
N ASN A 61 2.62 -30.18 -3.71
CA ASN A 61 3.81 -30.12 -4.53
C ASN A 61 3.69 -30.94 -5.83
N GLY A 62 4.12 -30.33 -6.95
CA GLY A 62 4.21 -30.97 -8.25
C GLY A 62 2.88 -31.11 -8.98
N THR A 63 1.82 -30.49 -8.50
CA THR A 63 0.53 -30.47 -9.20
C THR A 63 0.48 -29.37 -10.26
N PRO A 64 -0.32 -29.54 -11.34
CA PRO A 64 -0.54 -28.49 -12.32
C PRO A 64 -1.15 -27.21 -11.70
N GLU A 65 -2.01 -27.36 -10.70
CA GLU A 65 -2.66 -26.29 -9.97
C GLU A 65 -1.62 -25.45 -9.21
N GLN A 66 -0.67 -26.09 -8.53
CA GLN A 66 0.45 -25.39 -7.89
C GLN A 66 1.28 -24.62 -8.90
N ALA A 67 1.64 -25.24 -10.02
CA ALA A 67 2.43 -24.59 -11.06
C ALA A 67 1.72 -23.35 -11.63
N ALA A 68 0.41 -23.43 -11.84
CA ALA A 68 -0.40 -22.31 -12.31
C ALA A 68 -0.45 -21.17 -11.25
N MET A 69 -0.64 -21.53 -9.98
CA MET A 69 -0.66 -20.57 -8.86
C MET A 69 0.67 -19.84 -8.72
N VAL A 70 1.80 -20.56 -8.75
CA VAL A 70 3.15 -20.00 -8.72
C VAL A 70 3.36 -19.04 -9.90
N ALA A 71 3.01 -19.45 -11.12
CA ALA A 71 3.19 -18.63 -12.31
C ALA A 71 2.40 -17.32 -12.23
N ALA A 72 1.15 -17.36 -11.76
CA ALA A 72 0.32 -16.17 -11.62
C ALA A 72 0.84 -15.24 -10.51
N MET A 73 1.23 -15.78 -9.34
CA MET A 73 1.84 -14.99 -8.26
C MET A 73 3.14 -14.33 -8.71
N ASP A 74 4.03 -15.07 -9.37
CA ASP A 74 5.30 -14.55 -9.86
C ASP A 74 5.11 -13.45 -10.91
N GLN A 75 4.13 -13.61 -11.79
CA GLN A 75 3.79 -12.59 -12.78
C GLN A 75 3.28 -11.33 -12.10
N GLY A 76 2.37 -11.46 -11.12
CA GLY A 76 1.87 -10.35 -10.33
C GLY A 76 2.99 -9.62 -9.61
N ASN A 77 3.84 -10.34 -8.86
CA ASN A 77 4.97 -9.76 -8.12
C ASN A 77 6.01 -9.06 -9.02
N ARG A 78 6.18 -9.49 -10.27
CA ARG A 78 7.04 -8.77 -11.23
C ARG A 78 6.40 -7.50 -11.76
N LEU A 79 5.10 -7.50 -12.03
CA LEU A 79 4.37 -6.29 -12.44
C LEU A 79 4.25 -5.28 -11.31
N ASP A 80 4.22 -5.75 -10.08
CA ASP A 80 4.10 -4.93 -8.90
C ASP A 80 5.27 -3.94 -8.71
N TYR A 81 6.47 -4.21 -9.27
CA TYR A 81 7.56 -3.23 -9.28
C TYR A 81 7.18 -1.91 -9.96
N LEU A 82 6.34 -1.94 -10.99
CA LEU A 82 5.81 -0.73 -11.60
C LEU A 82 4.75 -0.07 -10.70
N TYR A 83 3.88 -0.87 -10.09
CA TYR A 83 2.87 -0.37 -9.17
C TYR A 83 3.49 0.35 -7.96
N MET A 84 4.50 -0.27 -7.32
CA MET A 84 5.18 0.33 -6.16
C MET A 84 5.90 1.64 -6.52
N LEU A 85 6.47 1.75 -7.72
CA LEU A 85 7.06 2.99 -8.20
C LEU A 85 6.01 4.09 -8.36
N LEU A 86 4.85 3.76 -8.92
CA LEU A 86 3.76 4.71 -9.15
C LEU A 86 3.13 5.18 -7.85
N TYR A 87 2.78 4.26 -6.93
CA TYR A 87 2.14 4.67 -5.68
C TYR A 87 3.11 5.43 -4.77
N SER A 88 4.36 5.03 -4.68
CA SER A 88 5.35 5.77 -3.89
C SER A 88 5.64 7.14 -4.49
N GLY A 89 5.73 7.25 -5.81
CA GLY A 89 5.83 8.54 -6.52
C GLY A 89 4.63 9.45 -6.26
N PHE A 90 3.41 8.88 -6.28
CA PHE A 90 2.19 9.60 -5.90
C PHE A 90 2.27 10.12 -4.46
N LEU A 91 2.53 9.24 -3.49
CA LEU A 91 2.60 9.59 -2.08
C LEU A 91 3.71 10.63 -1.81
N PHE A 92 4.89 10.42 -2.37
CA PHE A 92 6.02 11.35 -2.24
C PHE A 92 5.68 12.75 -2.77
N THR A 93 5.18 12.84 -3.99
CA THR A 93 4.83 14.14 -4.61
C THR A 93 3.65 14.81 -3.90
N PHE A 94 2.70 14.02 -3.39
CA PHE A 94 1.60 14.54 -2.58
C PHE A 94 2.11 15.14 -1.27
N ALA A 95 2.97 14.43 -0.52
CA ALA A 95 3.55 14.93 0.73
C ALA A 95 4.40 16.20 0.49
N MET A 96 5.23 16.21 -0.54
CA MET A 96 6.04 17.39 -0.90
C MET A 96 5.18 18.61 -1.25
N THR A 97 4.04 18.38 -1.89
CA THR A 97 3.06 19.44 -2.16
C THR A 97 2.40 19.90 -0.86
N ALA A 98 2.01 18.97 0.02
CA ALA A 98 1.43 19.33 1.32
C ALA A 98 2.38 20.16 2.18
N VAL A 99 3.68 19.86 2.20
CA VAL A 99 4.69 20.70 2.86
C VAL A 99 4.66 22.14 2.34
N ARG A 100 4.60 22.31 1.01
CA ARG A 100 4.61 23.65 0.37
C ARG A 100 3.34 24.43 0.65
N GLU A 101 2.19 23.77 0.61
CA GLU A 101 0.88 24.41 0.79
C GLU A 101 0.56 24.74 2.25
N THR A 102 1.12 23.97 3.20
CA THR A 102 0.80 24.12 4.63
C THR A 102 1.93 24.72 5.46
N ASP A 103 3.15 24.84 4.89
CA ASP A 103 4.42 25.21 5.57
C ASP A 103 4.75 24.30 6.78
N GLN A 104 4.15 23.11 6.84
CA GLN A 104 4.38 22.14 7.91
C GLN A 104 5.58 21.24 7.58
N LYS A 105 6.78 21.64 7.96
CA LYS A 105 8.05 20.95 7.62
C LYS A 105 8.12 19.51 8.14
N TRP A 106 7.42 19.17 9.22
CA TRP A 106 7.37 17.80 9.73
C TRP A 106 6.74 16.80 8.74
N LEU A 107 5.96 17.27 7.76
CA LEU A 107 5.42 16.42 6.68
C LEU A 107 6.51 15.90 5.71
N TYR A 108 7.76 16.41 5.78
CA TYR A 108 8.88 15.72 5.10
C TYR A 108 9.06 14.28 5.59
N LEU A 109 8.65 13.98 6.85
CA LEU A 109 8.65 12.61 7.35
C LEU A 109 7.67 11.73 6.54
N ALA A 110 6.52 12.25 6.13
CA ALA A 110 5.60 11.51 5.26
C ALA A 110 6.24 11.22 3.89
N ALA A 111 6.95 12.19 3.29
CA ALA A 111 7.69 11.95 2.06
C ALA A 111 8.76 10.85 2.22
N LEU A 112 9.47 10.84 3.34
CA LEU A 112 10.44 9.78 3.68
C LEU A 112 9.77 8.41 3.84
N LEU A 113 8.59 8.35 4.48
CA LEU A 113 7.82 7.11 4.63
C LEU A 113 7.34 6.55 3.29
N ALA A 114 7.03 7.40 2.30
CA ALA A 114 6.75 6.94 0.94
C ALA A 114 7.95 6.20 0.31
N VAL A 115 9.18 6.66 0.60
CA VAL A 115 10.40 5.98 0.15
C VAL A 115 10.60 4.66 0.91
N PHE A 116 10.35 4.62 2.22
CA PHE A 116 10.44 3.38 2.98
C PHE A 116 9.36 2.37 2.58
N ALA A 117 8.16 2.81 2.23
CA ALA A 117 7.14 1.93 1.67
C ALA A 117 7.62 1.28 0.35
N PHE A 118 8.22 2.06 -0.57
CA PHE A 118 8.82 1.54 -1.79
C PHE A 118 9.92 0.51 -1.52
N ILE A 119 10.86 0.82 -0.61
CA ILE A 119 11.97 -0.08 -0.27
C ILE A 119 11.43 -1.37 0.37
N GLY A 120 10.48 -1.25 1.30
CA GLY A 120 9.85 -2.39 1.95
C GLY A 120 9.19 -3.33 0.94
N ASP A 121 8.39 -2.77 0.04
CA ASP A 121 7.68 -3.49 -1.01
C ASP A 121 8.64 -4.17 -2.02
N ALA A 122 9.66 -3.45 -2.46
CA ALA A 122 10.67 -4.02 -3.37
C ALA A 122 11.42 -5.20 -2.73
N LEU A 123 11.79 -5.10 -1.45
CA LEU A 123 12.44 -6.17 -0.71
C LEU A 123 11.49 -7.32 -0.37
N GLU A 124 10.22 -7.02 -0.10
CA GLU A 124 9.15 -8.01 0.06
C GLU A 124 9.00 -8.87 -1.20
N ASN A 125 8.85 -8.25 -2.38
CA ASN A 125 8.72 -8.96 -3.65
C ASN A 125 9.94 -9.84 -3.97
N VAL A 126 11.14 -9.44 -3.56
CA VAL A 126 12.33 -10.30 -3.63
C VAL A 126 12.14 -11.58 -2.81
N GLN A 127 11.56 -11.47 -1.60
CA GLN A 127 11.32 -12.65 -0.76
C GLN A 127 10.19 -13.53 -1.32
N LEU A 128 9.09 -12.92 -1.77
CA LEU A 128 7.97 -13.65 -2.38
C LEU A 128 8.42 -14.50 -3.59
N LEU A 129 9.19 -13.90 -4.50
CA LEU A 129 9.79 -14.59 -5.66
C LEU A 129 10.83 -15.66 -5.25
N ALA A 130 11.57 -15.44 -4.17
CA ALA A 130 12.53 -16.43 -3.66
C ALA A 130 11.81 -17.61 -3.02
N ILE A 131 10.70 -17.40 -2.31
CA ILE A 131 9.88 -18.45 -1.72
C ILE A 131 9.29 -19.34 -2.81
N THR A 132 8.68 -18.77 -3.85
CA THR A 132 8.13 -19.56 -4.97
C THR A 132 9.19 -20.37 -5.69
N ASN A 133 10.39 -19.80 -5.92
CA ASN A 133 11.51 -20.52 -6.52
C ASN A 133 12.02 -21.69 -5.66
N LYS A 134 11.91 -21.63 -4.36
CA LYS A 134 12.36 -22.63 -3.40
C LYS A 134 11.23 -23.57 -2.92
N LEU A 135 10.01 -23.37 -3.39
CA LEU A 135 8.82 -24.07 -2.89
C LEU A 135 8.95 -25.60 -2.93
N ALA A 136 9.47 -26.13 -4.04
CA ALA A 136 9.68 -27.57 -4.21
C ALA A 136 10.77 -28.14 -3.29
N ALA A 137 11.79 -27.35 -2.96
CA ALA A 137 12.88 -27.75 -2.07
C ALA A 137 12.50 -27.63 -0.58
N GLY A 138 11.55 -26.75 -0.26
CA GLY A 138 11.12 -26.47 1.11
C GLY A 138 12.10 -25.67 1.96
N ASP A 139 13.17 -25.12 1.36
CA ASP A 139 14.21 -24.38 2.06
C ASP A 139 14.04 -22.85 1.87
N PHE A 140 13.02 -22.29 2.51
CA PHE A 140 12.69 -20.85 2.44
C PHE A 140 12.40 -20.21 3.81
N ALA A 141 12.83 -20.82 4.90
CA ALA A 141 12.58 -20.27 6.24
C ALA A 141 13.21 -18.89 6.46
N LEU A 142 14.38 -18.65 5.86
CA LEU A 142 15.05 -17.36 5.94
C LEU A 142 14.27 -16.28 5.16
N GLU A 143 13.74 -16.65 4.00
CA GLU A 143 12.91 -15.75 3.19
C GLU A 143 11.62 -15.36 3.90
N LEU A 144 10.95 -16.30 4.60
CA LEU A 144 9.78 -16.03 5.43
C LEU A 144 10.09 -15.04 6.56
N THR A 145 11.22 -15.26 7.26
CA THR A 145 11.64 -14.33 8.33
C THR A 145 11.88 -12.92 7.79
N ARG A 146 12.49 -12.80 6.62
CA ARG A 146 12.73 -11.50 5.97
C ARG A 146 11.45 -10.89 5.42
N LEU A 147 10.56 -11.72 4.84
CA LEU A 147 9.25 -11.32 4.34
C LEU A 147 8.48 -10.58 5.41
N HIS A 148 8.35 -11.16 6.61
CA HIS A 148 7.66 -10.53 7.74
C HIS A 148 8.12 -9.09 7.99
N TRP A 149 9.44 -8.84 8.05
CA TRP A 149 9.97 -7.50 8.32
C TRP A 149 9.78 -6.53 7.15
N PHE A 150 9.91 -6.99 5.91
CA PHE A 150 9.74 -6.14 4.73
C PHE A 150 8.26 -5.81 4.48
N THR A 151 7.36 -6.78 4.71
CA THR A 151 5.91 -6.57 4.72
C THR A 151 5.54 -5.47 5.73
N TRP A 152 6.05 -5.54 6.96
CA TRP A 152 5.77 -4.50 7.95
C TRP A 152 6.51 -3.18 7.70
N LEU A 153 7.66 -3.19 7.04
CA LEU A 153 8.28 -1.95 6.57
C LEU A 153 7.39 -1.24 5.54
N LYS A 154 6.80 -1.96 4.59
CA LYS A 154 5.83 -1.45 3.62
C LYS A 154 4.56 -0.94 4.30
N TRP A 155 3.81 -1.86 4.90
CA TRP A 155 2.47 -1.57 5.44
C TRP A 155 2.51 -0.61 6.63
N GLY A 156 3.50 -0.72 7.51
CA GLY A 156 3.71 0.19 8.64
C GLY A 156 4.08 1.61 8.17
N SER A 157 4.91 1.73 7.12
CA SER A 157 5.22 3.02 6.51
C SER A 157 3.97 3.65 5.89
N LEU A 158 3.15 2.89 5.16
CA LEU A 158 1.90 3.37 4.58
C LEU A 158 0.92 3.82 5.66
N ALA A 159 0.70 3.01 6.71
CA ALA A 159 -0.20 3.37 7.80
C ALA A 159 0.23 4.65 8.51
N THR A 160 1.53 4.79 8.80
CA THR A 160 2.11 5.99 9.43
C THR A 160 2.04 7.19 8.49
N TYR A 161 2.32 7.00 7.20
CA TYR A 161 2.16 8.04 6.18
C TYR A 161 0.74 8.63 6.21
N PHE A 162 -0.28 7.77 6.19
CA PHE A 162 -1.67 8.22 6.16
C PHE A 162 -2.11 8.89 7.45
N LEU A 163 -1.60 8.45 8.60
CA LEU A 163 -1.78 9.17 9.87
C LEU A 163 -1.21 10.59 9.78
N LEU A 164 0.05 10.72 9.33
CA LEU A 164 0.72 12.03 9.23
C LEU A 164 -0.01 12.95 8.25
N MET A 165 -0.40 12.43 7.08
CA MET A 165 -1.17 13.21 6.12
C MET A 165 -2.53 13.60 6.65
N GLY A 166 -3.21 12.71 7.38
CA GLY A 166 -4.46 13.02 8.05
C GLY A 166 -4.32 14.18 9.04
N VAL A 167 -3.30 14.13 9.91
CA VAL A 167 -3.02 15.20 10.87
C VAL A 167 -2.62 16.51 10.17
N GLY A 168 -1.79 16.43 9.13
CA GLY A 168 -1.33 17.59 8.38
C GLY A 168 -2.44 18.34 7.64
N LEU A 169 -3.43 17.60 7.15
CA LEU A 169 -4.57 18.16 6.42
C LEU A 169 -5.79 18.47 7.32
N TRP A 170 -5.70 18.25 8.63
CA TRP A 170 -6.81 18.44 9.59
C TRP A 170 -7.44 19.84 9.52
N ARG A 171 -6.65 20.86 9.19
CA ARG A 171 -7.12 22.26 9.11
C ARG A 171 -7.70 22.63 7.74
N GLY A 172 -7.80 21.67 6.83
CA GLY A 172 -8.42 21.90 5.51
C GLY A 172 -9.90 22.24 5.64
N THR A 173 -10.37 23.13 4.77
CA THR A 173 -11.76 23.58 4.73
C THR A 173 -12.61 22.61 3.90
N GLY A 174 -13.77 22.20 4.44
CA GLY A 174 -14.77 21.40 3.75
C GLY A 174 -14.97 19.99 4.34
N ARG A 175 -16.18 19.46 4.15
CA ARG A 175 -16.58 18.14 4.69
C ARG A 175 -15.68 16.99 4.22
N PHE A 176 -15.17 17.08 3.00
CA PHE A 176 -14.28 16.06 2.42
C PHE A 176 -12.91 16.06 3.11
N ALA A 177 -12.37 17.23 3.43
CA ALA A 177 -11.10 17.36 4.14
C ALA A 177 -11.15 16.77 5.56
N SER A 178 -12.31 16.70 6.20
CA SER A 178 -12.46 16.09 7.53
C SER A 178 -12.46 14.55 7.54
N LEU A 179 -12.71 13.91 6.38
CA LEU A 179 -12.67 12.44 6.29
C LEU A 179 -11.24 11.89 6.33
N ILE A 180 -10.28 12.60 5.70
CA ILE A 180 -8.88 12.14 5.60
C ILE A 180 -8.24 11.95 6.98
N PRO A 181 -8.34 12.91 7.94
CA PRO A 181 -7.82 12.73 9.29
C PRO A 181 -8.39 11.51 10.01
N VAL A 182 -9.71 11.34 9.96
CA VAL A 182 -10.39 10.22 10.64
C VAL A 182 -9.96 8.90 10.02
N ALA A 183 -9.98 8.79 8.68
CA ALA A 183 -9.57 7.59 7.98
C ALA A 183 -8.08 7.28 8.23
N GLY A 184 -7.19 8.29 8.26
CA GLY A 184 -5.77 8.10 8.57
C GLY A 184 -5.52 7.55 9.97
N VAL A 185 -6.24 8.06 10.99
CA VAL A 185 -6.16 7.53 12.36
C VAL A 185 -6.67 6.09 12.41
N VAL A 186 -7.83 5.80 11.79
CA VAL A 186 -8.39 4.44 11.74
C VAL A 186 -7.42 3.48 11.07
N THR A 187 -6.85 3.85 9.92
CA THR A 187 -5.86 3.04 9.20
C THR A 187 -4.65 2.71 10.07
N PHE A 188 -4.11 3.71 10.77
CA PHE A 188 -2.96 3.50 11.66
C PHE A 188 -3.28 2.57 12.83
N LEU A 189 -4.44 2.75 13.49
CA LEU A 189 -4.86 1.90 14.59
C LEU A 189 -5.12 0.45 14.14
N LEU A 190 -5.76 0.25 12.99
CA LEU A 190 -5.94 -1.08 12.42
C LEU A 190 -4.60 -1.73 12.07
N GLY A 191 -3.63 -0.95 11.55
CA GLY A 191 -2.28 -1.43 11.30
C GLY A 191 -1.55 -1.88 12.56
N LEU A 192 -1.67 -1.13 13.66
CA LEU A 192 -1.11 -1.54 14.96
C LEU A 192 -1.75 -2.85 15.47
N ILE A 193 -3.07 -2.98 15.35
CA ILE A 193 -3.77 -4.20 15.76
C ILE A 193 -3.32 -5.38 14.88
N ALA A 194 -3.26 -5.19 13.56
CA ALA A 194 -2.83 -6.21 12.61
C ALA A 194 -1.37 -6.67 12.85
N PHE A 195 -0.49 -5.73 13.27
CA PHE A 195 0.89 -6.06 13.65
C PHE A 195 0.96 -6.94 14.90
N ILE A 196 0.09 -6.68 15.89
CA ILE A 196 0.07 -7.45 17.15
C ILE A 196 -0.67 -8.77 16.97
N GLN A 197 -1.75 -8.76 16.18
CA GLN A 197 -2.65 -9.90 16.00
C GLN A 197 -3.07 -10.00 14.53
N ARG A 198 -2.28 -10.71 13.74
CA ARG A 198 -2.60 -11.03 12.35
C ARG A 198 -3.88 -11.89 12.28
N GLY A 199 -4.57 -11.86 11.15
CA GLY A 199 -5.79 -12.64 10.89
C GLY A 199 -6.90 -11.79 10.30
N ALA A 200 -8.14 -11.94 10.78
CA ALA A 200 -9.31 -11.24 10.25
C ALA A 200 -9.23 -9.70 10.24
N ILE A 201 -8.32 -9.11 11.01
CA ILE A 201 -8.08 -7.66 11.02
C ILE A 201 -7.20 -7.19 9.85
N THR A 202 -6.43 -8.09 9.23
CA THR A 202 -5.48 -7.76 8.15
C THR A 202 -6.20 -7.20 6.93
N GLU A 203 -7.33 -7.82 6.51
CA GLU A 203 -8.09 -7.32 5.35
C GLU A 203 -8.75 -5.95 5.60
N PRO A 204 -9.49 -5.71 6.69
CA PRO A 204 -9.95 -4.36 7.01
C PRO A 204 -8.83 -3.32 7.03
N PHE A 205 -7.65 -3.69 7.54
CA PHE A 205 -6.47 -2.80 7.52
C PHE A 205 -6.05 -2.46 6.08
N THR A 206 -5.83 -3.47 5.23
CA THR A 206 -5.41 -3.23 3.83
C THR A 206 -6.47 -2.48 3.03
N LEU A 207 -7.76 -2.73 3.29
CA LEU A 207 -8.86 -1.97 2.69
C LEU A 207 -8.87 -0.50 3.10
N THR A 208 -8.52 -0.18 4.36
CA THR A 208 -8.42 1.24 4.77
C THR A 208 -7.22 1.93 4.13
N ILE A 209 -6.12 1.23 3.88
CA ILE A 209 -5.00 1.74 3.06
C ILE A 209 -5.51 2.09 1.64
N ALA A 210 -6.24 1.18 0.98
CA ALA A 210 -6.82 1.44 -0.34
C ALA A 210 -7.79 2.65 -0.32
N LEU A 211 -8.63 2.75 0.71
CA LEU A 211 -9.52 3.90 0.91
C LEU A 211 -8.72 5.21 1.03
N MET A 212 -7.61 5.23 1.77
CA MET A 212 -6.77 6.40 1.91
C MET A 212 -6.16 6.84 0.57
N PHE A 213 -5.72 5.90 -0.28
CA PHE A 213 -5.30 6.22 -1.64
C PHE A 213 -6.40 6.94 -2.40
N VAL A 214 -7.63 6.39 -2.42
CA VAL A 214 -8.78 7.00 -3.10
C VAL A 214 -9.05 8.40 -2.56
N LEU A 215 -9.07 8.59 -1.23
CA LEU A 215 -9.32 9.89 -0.62
C LEU A 215 -8.27 10.94 -1.03
N LEU A 216 -6.97 10.59 -1.04
CA LEU A 216 -5.92 11.50 -1.44
C LEU A 216 -5.94 11.79 -2.95
N ILE A 217 -6.29 10.80 -3.79
CA ILE A 217 -6.45 10.99 -5.23
C ILE A 217 -7.61 11.97 -5.49
N VAL A 218 -8.78 11.75 -4.88
CA VAL A 218 -9.92 12.67 -5.03
C VAL A 218 -9.56 14.07 -4.51
N PHE A 219 -8.91 14.15 -3.34
CA PHE A 219 -8.42 15.42 -2.80
C PHE A 219 -7.54 16.17 -3.80
N SER A 220 -6.65 15.46 -4.51
CA SER A 220 -5.74 16.05 -5.50
C SER A 220 -6.45 16.79 -6.64
N PHE A 221 -7.66 16.36 -7.00
CA PHE A 221 -8.46 17.01 -8.05
C PHE A 221 -9.44 18.06 -7.52
N VAL A 222 -9.90 17.90 -6.27
CA VAL A 222 -10.91 18.80 -5.69
C VAL A 222 -10.29 20.01 -5.03
N TYR A 223 -9.09 19.85 -4.44
CA TYR A 223 -8.41 20.94 -3.73
C TYR A 223 -8.03 22.07 -4.69
N GLN A 224 -8.41 23.29 -4.31
CA GLN A 224 -8.08 24.53 -5.01
C GLN A 224 -7.61 25.55 -3.98
N ASP A 225 -6.46 26.14 -4.23
CA ASP A 225 -5.98 27.27 -3.45
C ASP A 225 -6.76 28.53 -3.89
N GLU A 226 -7.41 29.20 -2.95
CA GLU A 226 -8.02 30.52 -3.19
C GLU A 226 -6.87 31.53 -3.18
N ALA A 227 -6.45 31.96 -4.38
CA ALA A 227 -5.51 33.06 -4.48
C ALA A 227 -6.08 34.27 -3.73
N VAL A 228 -5.42 34.67 -2.64
CA VAL A 228 -5.73 35.93 -1.97
C VAL A 228 -5.48 37.04 -3.00
N GLU A 229 -6.54 37.65 -3.54
CA GLU A 229 -6.42 38.89 -4.28
C GLU A 229 -5.90 39.95 -3.31
N ILE A 230 -4.59 40.21 -3.36
CA ILE A 230 -4.04 41.40 -2.73
C ILE A 230 -4.54 42.57 -3.57
N VAL A 231 -5.67 43.11 -3.15
CA VAL A 231 -6.15 44.41 -3.67
C VAL A 231 -5.17 45.46 -3.16
N TYR A 232 -4.26 45.87 -4.03
CA TYR A 232 -3.49 47.07 -3.80
C TYR A 232 -4.47 48.25 -3.93
N GLY A 233 -4.99 48.74 -2.80
CA GLY A 233 -5.69 50.02 -2.67
C GLY A 233 -4.70 51.15 -2.47
#